data_a8271fc549f4d9ff0cd71908a89a0b82
#
_entry.id   a8271fc549f4d9ff0cd71908a89a0b82
#
_cell.length_a   1.000
_cell.length_b   1.000
_cell.length_c   1.000
_cell.angle_alpha   90.00
_cell.angle_beta   90.00
_cell.angle_gamma   90.00
#
_symmetry.space_group_name_H-M   'P 1'
#
loop_
_entity.id
_entity.type
_entity.pdbx_description
1 polymer ?
#
loop_
_entity_poly.entity_id
_entity_poly.type
_entity_poly.pdbx_seq_one_letter_code
_entity_poly.pdbx_strand_id
1 'polypeptide(L)'
;VKKTTEQKSNVEKSTNVTSVKTETKQSSKNTSSQTSNQTKQSVQNTQITKNQNTNNLQVAKSSATSKTTNTMQSTNSVQSTKNSEPVVQISTPKVPAKKVADVYIVLDDGGHNLNHLQPFLNLDIPLTIAVLPELAYSKESALRIKNSGKTLILHQPMQAISLSTDPGPSAIMPGMSAEQIRSLLTKNLDSLGIKIGLNNHEGSLITVDSNAMKVVMEICKERGMFFVD
;
A
#
# COMPACT_ATOMS: atom_id res chain seq x y z
N VAL A 1 47.51 19.24 -54.23
CA VAL A 1 47.54 20.40 -55.09
C VAL A 1 46.34 21.29 -54.82
N LYS A 2 46.71 22.55 -54.46
CA LYS A 2 45.92 23.79 -54.46
C LYS A 2 44.79 23.84 -53.41
N LYS A 3 44.92 24.58 -52.33
CA LYS A 3 45.11 26.04 -52.04
C LYS A 3 43.87 26.88 -52.26
N THR A 4 43.45 27.53 -51.14
CA THR A 4 43.11 28.95 -51.00
C THR A 4 41.62 29.26 -51.23
N THR A 5 40.91 30.01 -50.46
CA THR A 5 41.21 31.32 -49.83
C THR A 5 40.11 31.67 -48.83
N GLU A 6 40.53 32.37 -47.77
CA GLU A 6 39.72 33.14 -46.84
C GLU A 6 38.92 34.24 -47.50
N GLN A 7 37.77 34.63 -46.92
CA GLN A 7 37.44 36.05 -46.88
C GLN A 7 36.60 36.39 -45.63
N LYS A 8 37.23 37.22 -44.81
CA LYS A 8 36.62 38.04 -43.74
C LYS A 8 35.82 39.18 -44.39
N SER A 9 34.70 39.53 -43.82
CA SER A 9 34.29 40.94 -43.82
C SER A 9 33.48 41.23 -42.55
N ASN A 10 34.09 42.09 -41.74
CA ASN A 10 33.48 42.94 -40.71
C ASN A 10 32.55 43.97 -41.37
N VAL A 11 31.45 44.32 -40.73
CA VAL A 11 30.98 45.68 -40.63
C VAL A 11 30.18 45.87 -39.35
N GLU A 12 30.54 46.94 -38.70
CA GLU A 12 30.16 47.49 -37.41
C GLU A 12 28.78 48.18 -37.41
N LYS A 13 28.30 48.34 -36.12
CA LYS A 13 27.61 49.47 -35.53
C LYS A 13 26.23 49.91 -36.07
N SER A 14 25.27 49.90 -35.18
CA SER A 14 24.75 51.17 -34.62
C SER A 14 23.78 50.96 -33.44
N THR A 15 24.10 51.58 -32.41
CA THR A 15 23.37 52.03 -31.20
C THR A 15 21.98 52.59 -31.51
N ASN A 16 20.97 52.26 -30.70
CA ASN A 16 20.20 53.34 -30.05
C ASN A 16 19.50 52.87 -28.77
N VAL A 17 19.83 53.61 -27.75
CA VAL A 17 19.26 53.63 -26.40
C VAL A 17 17.98 54.45 -26.45
N THR A 18 16.90 53.98 -25.88
CA THR A 18 15.88 54.88 -25.36
C THR A 18 15.31 54.30 -24.07
N SER A 19 15.83 54.87 -23.00
CA SER A 19 15.26 54.80 -21.64
C SER A 19 14.02 55.65 -21.60
N VAL A 20 12.91 55.15 -21.09
CA VAL A 20 11.84 55.96 -20.55
C VAL A 20 11.59 55.52 -19.12
N LYS A 21 12.15 56.33 -18.22
CA LYS A 21 11.68 56.50 -16.84
C LYS A 21 10.39 57.29 -16.89
N THR A 22 9.38 56.86 -16.16
CA THR A 22 8.40 57.79 -15.61
C THR A 22 8.05 57.33 -14.20
N GLU A 23 8.34 58.25 -13.33
CA GLU A 23 8.16 58.22 -11.89
C GLU A 23 6.70 58.45 -11.50
N THR A 24 6.32 57.81 -10.41
CA THR A 24 5.62 58.29 -9.21
C THR A 24 4.40 59.23 -9.40
N LYS A 25 3.29 58.79 -8.78
CA LYS A 25 2.65 59.64 -7.75
C LYS A 25 1.75 58.87 -6.83
N GLN A 26 2.09 58.97 -5.54
CA GLN A 26 1.25 58.71 -4.37
C GLN A 26 0.04 59.65 -4.37
N SER A 27 -1.10 59.15 -3.89
CA SER A 27 -2.09 59.91 -3.12
C SER A 27 -2.94 58.94 -2.35
N SER A 28 -2.75 58.73 -1.16
CA SER A 28 -3.22 59.14 0.16
C SER A 28 -4.72 59.43 0.27
N LYS A 29 -5.28 58.66 1.25
CA LYS A 29 -6.39 58.98 2.17
C LYS A 29 -7.83 58.92 1.64
N ASN A 30 -8.60 58.06 2.22
CA ASN A 30 -9.66 58.28 3.25
C ASN A 30 -10.26 56.93 3.65
N THR A 31 -10.14 56.51 4.89
CA THR A 31 -10.97 56.76 6.07
C THR A 31 -12.46 56.45 5.85
N SER A 32 -12.88 55.43 6.46
CA SER A 32 -13.92 55.24 7.49
C SER A 32 -14.57 53.87 7.36
N SER A 33 -14.34 53.04 8.33
CA SER A 33 -15.19 52.72 9.48
C SER A 33 -16.50 52.04 9.14
N GLN A 34 -16.66 50.99 9.93
CA GLN A 34 -17.85 50.19 10.20
C GLN A 34 -17.84 48.87 9.44
N THR A 35 -18.01 47.70 10.02
CA THR A 35 -18.65 47.34 11.30
C THR A 35 -18.23 45.93 11.64
N SER A 36 -17.83 45.77 12.85
CA SER A 36 -17.69 44.48 13.54
C SER A 36 -19.01 43.70 13.50
N ASN A 37 -18.97 42.52 12.93
CA ASN A 37 -19.93 41.53 13.34
C ASN A 37 -19.18 40.31 13.87
N GLN A 38 -19.09 40.31 15.16
CA GLN A 38 -18.78 39.15 15.97
C GLN A 38 -19.88 38.13 15.75
N THR A 39 -19.54 36.98 15.21
CA THR A 39 -20.33 35.82 15.46
C THR A 39 -19.51 34.92 16.38
N LYS A 40 -19.73 35.17 17.68
CA LYS A 40 -19.46 34.21 18.72
C LYS A 40 -20.52 33.14 18.56
N GLN A 41 -20.16 32.00 18.06
CA GLN A 41 -20.92 30.78 18.29
C GLN A 41 -20.18 29.93 19.30
N SER A 42 -20.67 30.07 20.47
CA SER A 42 -20.79 29.17 21.59
C SER A 42 -20.26 27.76 21.38
N VAL A 43 -19.23 27.49 22.17
CA VAL A 43 -18.87 26.16 22.62
C VAL A 43 -20.04 25.67 23.48
N GLN A 44 -20.87 24.83 22.94
CA GLN A 44 -21.77 24.03 23.73
C GLN A 44 -21.07 22.74 24.17
N ASN A 45 -20.63 22.79 25.39
CA ASN A 45 -20.34 21.66 26.22
C ASN A 45 -21.55 20.72 26.28
N THR A 46 -21.50 19.63 25.56
CA THR A 46 -22.40 18.52 25.79
C THR A 46 -21.67 17.54 26.70
N GLN A 47 -21.91 17.71 27.98
CA GLN A 47 -21.68 16.66 28.95
C GLN A 47 -22.62 15.52 28.63
N ILE A 48 -22.09 14.45 28.09
CA ILE A 48 -22.81 13.19 28.01
C ILE A 48 -22.57 12.47 29.33
N THR A 49 -23.62 12.41 30.07
CA THR A 49 -23.91 11.70 31.29
C THR A 49 -23.31 10.28 31.23
N LYS A 50 -22.50 9.97 32.24
CA LYS A 50 -22.15 8.62 32.60
C LYS A 50 -23.44 7.90 33.04
N ASN A 51 -23.93 7.02 32.21
CA ASN A 51 -24.83 5.98 32.68
C ASN A 51 -24.00 4.76 33.00
N GLN A 52 -23.78 4.61 34.28
CA GLN A 52 -23.40 3.37 34.88
C GLN A 52 -24.58 2.42 34.75
N ASN A 53 -24.39 1.34 34.09
CA ASN A 53 -25.23 0.17 34.27
C ASN A 53 -24.31 -0.99 34.65
N THR A 54 -24.15 -1.08 35.93
CA THR A 54 -23.67 -2.25 36.65
C THR A 54 -24.82 -3.25 36.66
N ASN A 55 -24.71 -4.31 35.94
CA ASN A 55 -25.49 -5.50 36.21
C ASN A 55 -24.63 -6.75 36.06
N ASN A 56 -24.32 -7.23 37.25
CA ASN A 56 -24.27 -8.61 37.69
C ASN A 56 -23.39 -9.62 36.95
N LEU A 57 -22.22 -9.78 37.58
CA LEU A 57 -21.59 -11.08 37.73
C LEU A 57 -22.59 -12.07 38.32
N GLN A 58 -22.83 -13.16 37.65
CA GLN A 58 -23.23 -14.38 38.32
C GLN A 58 -22.31 -15.51 37.86
N VAL A 59 -21.43 -15.81 38.79
CA VAL A 59 -20.59 -16.99 38.84
C VAL A 59 -21.50 -18.19 39.02
N ALA A 60 -21.48 -19.11 38.06
CA ALA A 60 -21.92 -20.47 38.33
C ALA A 60 -20.71 -21.39 38.23
N LYS A 61 -20.11 -21.66 39.34
CA LYS A 61 -19.33 -22.85 39.60
C LYS A 61 -20.29 -24.03 39.63
N SER A 62 -20.09 -25.02 38.83
CA SER A 62 -20.51 -26.40 39.13
C SER A 62 -19.39 -27.36 38.74
N SER A 63 -18.69 -27.75 39.76
CA SER A 63 -17.89 -28.93 39.87
C SER A 63 -18.82 -30.15 39.91
N ALA A 64 -18.57 -31.13 39.09
CA ALA A 64 -18.99 -32.50 39.36
C ALA A 64 -17.96 -33.47 38.79
N THR A 65 -17.17 -33.94 39.66
CA THR A 65 -16.38 -35.17 39.60
C THR A 65 -17.33 -36.35 39.58
N SER A 66 -17.16 -37.28 38.66
CA SER A 66 -17.63 -38.65 38.85
C SER A 66 -16.63 -39.62 38.21
N LYS A 67 -15.85 -40.21 39.07
CA LYS A 67 -15.21 -41.50 38.87
C LYS A 67 -16.30 -42.56 38.82
N THR A 68 -16.25 -43.47 37.88
CA THR A 68 -16.73 -44.84 38.06
C THR A 68 -15.88 -45.78 37.26
N THR A 69 -15.11 -46.51 37.98
CA THR A 69 -14.48 -47.78 37.71
C THR A 69 -15.56 -48.83 37.53
N ASN A 70 -15.51 -49.64 36.50
CA ASN A 70 -15.95 -51.01 36.63
C ASN A 70 -15.22 -51.93 35.62
N THR A 71 -14.52 -52.81 36.23
CA THR A 71 -13.87 -54.03 35.82
C THR A 71 -14.92 -55.10 35.51
N MET A 72 -14.57 -56.02 34.63
CA MET A 72 -14.80 -57.48 34.55
C MET A 72 -15.23 -57.90 33.16
N GLN A 73 -14.32 -58.55 32.46
CA GLN A 73 -14.10 -60.02 32.42
C GLN A 73 -15.21 -60.75 31.68
N SER A 74 -14.94 -61.35 30.55
CA SER A 74 -14.85 -62.75 30.39
C SER A 74 -14.73 -63.25 28.94
N THR A 75 -13.66 -63.86 28.60
CA THR A 75 -13.47 -65.13 27.82
C THR A 75 -14.43 -65.45 26.69
N ASN A 76 -13.89 -65.52 25.46
CA ASN A 76 -13.86 -66.84 24.80
C ASN A 76 -12.94 -66.81 23.55
N SER A 77 -12.04 -67.75 23.58
CA SER A 77 -11.14 -68.15 22.50
C SER A 77 -11.92 -68.81 21.35
N VAL A 78 -11.66 -68.29 20.13
CA VAL A 78 -11.74 -69.13 18.95
C VAL A 78 -10.52 -68.84 18.10
N GLN A 79 -9.61 -69.74 18.11
CA GLN A 79 -8.49 -69.89 17.20
C GLN A 79 -9.03 -70.21 15.80
N SER A 80 -8.86 -69.28 14.87
CA SER A 80 -8.95 -69.57 13.45
C SER A 80 -7.65 -69.15 12.81
N THR A 81 -6.78 -70.11 12.63
CA THR A 81 -5.61 -70.02 11.81
C THR A 81 -6.01 -69.77 10.35
N LYS A 82 -5.90 -68.57 9.83
CA LYS A 82 -5.82 -68.36 8.40
C LYS A 82 -4.44 -67.81 8.10
N ASN A 83 -3.64 -68.61 7.42
CA ASN A 83 -2.46 -68.25 6.70
C ASN A 83 -2.80 -67.03 5.81
N SER A 84 -2.36 -65.84 6.19
CA SER A 84 -2.30 -64.72 5.30
C SER A 84 -0.86 -64.62 4.83
N GLU A 85 -0.64 -64.92 3.57
CA GLU A 85 0.60 -64.57 2.85
C GLU A 85 0.88 -63.10 2.98
N PRO A 86 2.13 -62.66 3.10
CA PRO A 86 2.44 -61.26 3.16
C PRO A 86 2.12 -60.61 1.80
N VAL A 87 1.09 -59.78 1.76
CA VAL A 87 0.85 -58.87 0.62
C VAL A 87 2.02 -57.93 0.57
N VAL A 88 2.95 -58.19 -0.35
CA VAL A 88 4.00 -57.26 -0.70
C VAL A 88 3.31 -56.04 -1.31
N GLN A 89 3.16 -54.99 -0.53
CA GLN A 89 2.78 -53.67 -1.05
C GLN A 89 3.92 -53.21 -1.93
N ILE A 90 3.77 -53.38 -3.23
CA ILE A 90 4.63 -52.74 -4.23
C ILE A 90 4.31 -51.26 -4.17
N SER A 91 5.08 -50.51 -3.40
CA SER A 91 5.04 -49.07 -3.46
C SER A 91 5.51 -48.64 -4.86
N THR A 92 4.58 -48.26 -5.70
CA THR A 92 4.92 -47.63 -6.98
C THR A 92 5.75 -46.38 -6.69
N PRO A 93 6.93 -46.23 -7.29
CA PRO A 93 7.73 -45.05 -7.07
C PRO A 93 6.90 -43.82 -7.50
N LYS A 94 6.65 -42.89 -6.56
CA LYS A 94 5.98 -41.63 -6.83
C LYS A 94 6.90 -40.83 -7.77
N VAL A 95 6.64 -40.90 -9.07
CA VAL A 95 7.35 -40.06 -10.05
C VAL A 95 7.12 -38.63 -9.61
N PRO A 96 8.17 -37.81 -9.38
CA PRO A 96 7.99 -36.42 -9.01
C PRO A 96 7.22 -35.72 -10.12
N ALA A 97 6.10 -35.07 -9.76
CA ALA A 97 5.30 -34.33 -10.71
C ALA A 97 6.20 -33.25 -11.33
N LYS A 98 6.32 -33.22 -12.66
CA LYS A 98 7.07 -32.23 -13.38
C LYS A 98 6.40 -30.88 -13.09
N LYS A 99 7.14 -29.94 -12.51
CA LYS A 99 6.66 -28.57 -12.28
C LYS A 99 6.30 -27.95 -13.63
N VAL A 100 5.07 -27.54 -13.81
CA VAL A 100 4.54 -27.02 -15.07
C VAL A 100 4.60 -25.50 -15.09
N ALA A 101 4.26 -24.86 -13.99
CA ALA A 101 4.27 -23.42 -13.85
C ALA A 101 4.30 -23.01 -12.36
N ASP A 102 4.70 -21.76 -12.10
CA ASP A 102 4.49 -21.07 -10.84
C ASP A 102 3.34 -20.07 -11.01
N VAL A 103 2.49 -19.95 -10.00
CA VAL A 103 1.41 -18.96 -9.96
C VAL A 103 1.68 -18.04 -8.77
N TYR A 104 1.71 -16.74 -9.04
CA TYR A 104 1.85 -15.70 -8.03
C TYR A 104 0.53 -14.94 -7.94
N ILE A 105 -0.02 -14.85 -6.73
CA ILE A 105 -1.29 -14.17 -6.48
C ILE A 105 -1.00 -12.86 -5.77
N VAL A 106 -1.44 -11.76 -6.37
CA VAL A 106 -1.38 -10.42 -5.79
C VAL A 106 -2.82 -9.95 -5.54
N LEU A 107 -3.08 -9.48 -4.33
CA LEU A 107 -4.35 -8.84 -3.94
C LEU A 107 -4.09 -7.36 -3.76
N ASP A 108 -4.79 -6.56 -4.52
CA ASP A 108 -4.68 -5.11 -4.50
C ASP A 108 -5.64 -4.46 -3.49
N ASP A 109 -5.58 -3.13 -3.38
CA ASP A 109 -6.48 -2.27 -2.61
C ASP A 109 -6.53 -2.55 -1.10
N GLY A 110 -5.47 -3.09 -0.52
CA GLY A 110 -5.33 -3.18 0.93
C GLY A 110 -5.31 -1.80 1.58
N GLY A 111 -5.90 -1.67 2.76
CA GLY A 111 -5.93 -0.42 3.53
C GLY A 111 -7.32 0.20 3.68
N HIS A 112 -8.31 -0.24 2.90
CA HIS A 112 -9.69 0.26 2.99
C HIS A 112 -10.47 -0.34 4.16
N ASN A 113 -10.33 -1.65 4.39
CA ASN A 113 -11.17 -2.36 5.35
C ASN A 113 -10.48 -3.60 5.93
N LEU A 114 -10.34 -3.63 7.26
CA LEU A 114 -9.68 -4.75 7.94
C LEU A 114 -10.52 -6.04 7.94
N ASN A 115 -11.84 -5.93 7.92
CA ASN A 115 -12.71 -7.11 7.88
C ASN A 115 -12.64 -7.81 6.52
N HIS A 116 -12.44 -7.04 5.44
CA HIS A 116 -12.23 -7.62 4.10
C HIS A 116 -10.84 -8.26 3.98
N LEU A 117 -9.85 -7.71 4.66
CA LEU A 117 -8.48 -8.23 4.65
C LEU A 117 -8.36 -9.56 5.40
N GLN A 118 -9.03 -9.69 6.55
CA GLN A 118 -8.82 -10.80 7.49
C GLN A 118 -9.01 -12.20 6.87
N PRO A 119 -10.01 -12.48 6.02
CA PRO A 119 -10.16 -13.79 5.39
C PRO A 119 -8.93 -14.20 4.56
N PHE A 120 -8.31 -13.26 3.84
CA PHE A 120 -7.11 -13.53 3.05
C PHE A 120 -5.88 -13.80 3.91
N LEU A 121 -5.78 -13.16 5.08
CA LEU A 121 -4.68 -13.43 6.02
C LEU A 121 -4.76 -14.85 6.60
N ASN A 122 -5.96 -15.42 6.70
CA ASN A 122 -6.21 -16.75 7.26
C ASN A 122 -5.99 -17.89 6.25
N LEU A 123 -5.82 -17.60 4.95
CA LEU A 123 -5.56 -18.62 3.95
C LEU A 123 -4.17 -19.23 4.15
N ASP A 124 -4.08 -20.55 4.07
CA ASP A 124 -2.81 -21.28 4.14
C ASP A 124 -2.17 -21.43 2.75
N ILE A 125 -2.04 -20.31 2.05
CA ILE A 125 -1.34 -20.19 0.76
C ILE A 125 -0.45 -18.95 0.73
N PRO A 126 0.63 -18.95 -0.05
CA PRO A 126 1.41 -17.76 -0.28
C PRO A 126 0.58 -16.70 -1.00
N LEU A 127 0.53 -15.49 -0.45
CA LEU A 127 -0.13 -14.33 -1.05
C LEU A 127 0.77 -13.11 -0.95
N THR A 128 0.71 -12.28 -1.97
CA THR A 128 1.21 -10.90 -1.94
C THR A 128 0.02 -9.97 -1.81
N ILE A 129 0.08 -9.02 -0.88
CA ILE A 129 -0.98 -8.04 -0.65
C ILE A 129 -0.39 -6.65 -0.81
N ALA A 130 -0.94 -5.90 -1.77
CA ALA A 130 -0.56 -4.54 -2.07
C ALA A 130 -1.44 -3.57 -1.29
N VAL A 131 -0.83 -2.66 -0.54
CA VAL A 131 -1.53 -1.74 0.38
C VAL A 131 -1.39 -0.32 -0.10
N LEU A 132 -2.52 0.37 -0.26
CA LEU A 132 -2.59 1.79 -0.55
C LEU A 132 -2.03 2.61 0.63
N PRO A 133 -1.26 3.67 0.38
CA PRO A 133 -0.78 4.56 1.43
C PRO A 133 -1.90 5.52 1.90
N GLU A 134 -1.72 6.09 3.08
CA GLU A 134 -2.53 7.20 3.63
C GLU A 134 -4.04 6.95 3.78
N LEU A 135 -4.51 5.72 3.66
CA LEU A 135 -5.88 5.36 4.04
C LEU A 135 -5.99 5.10 5.55
N ALA A 136 -7.21 5.11 6.05
CA ALA A 136 -7.49 4.95 7.48
C ALA A 136 -6.89 3.67 8.08
N TYR A 137 -6.85 2.58 7.31
CA TYR A 137 -6.36 1.29 7.78
C TYR A 137 -5.06 0.84 7.13
N SER A 138 -4.36 1.70 6.35
CA SER A 138 -3.13 1.32 5.65
C SER A 138 -2.06 0.75 6.57
N LYS A 139 -1.75 1.45 7.67
CA LYS A 139 -0.72 1.02 8.63
C LYS A 139 -1.10 -0.26 9.36
N GLU A 140 -2.35 -0.36 9.80
CA GLU A 140 -2.85 -1.55 10.49
C GLU A 140 -2.89 -2.76 9.54
N SER A 141 -3.32 -2.56 8.29
CA SER A 141 -3.27 -3.59 7.24
C SER A 141 -1.84 -4.08 7.02
N ALA A 142 -0.89 -3.15 6.86
CA ALA A 142 0.52 -3.50 6.68
C ALA A 142 1.07 -4.32 7.84
N LEU A 143 0.74 -3.95 9.07
CA LEU A 143 1.14 -4.68 10.26
C LEU A 143 0.56 -6.10 10.30
N ARG A 144 -0.75 -6.24 10.04
CA ARG A 144 -1.42 -7.55 10.02
C ARG A 144 -0.88 -8.47 8.93
N ILE A 145 -0.63 -7.93 7.73
CA ILE A 145 -0.05 -8.69 6.62
C ILE A 145 1.33 -9.23 7.02
N LYS A 146 2.20 -8.39 7.58
CA LYS A 146 3.52 -8.82 8.07
C LYS A 146 3.42 -9.91 9.13
N ASN A 147 2.51 -9.75 10.10
CA ASN A 147 2.34 -10.70 11.19
C ASN A 147 1.75 -12.05 10.73
N SER A 148 1.03 -12.06 9.60
CA SER A 148 0.47 -13.29 9.01
C SER A 148 1.46 -14.07 8.15
N GLY A 149 2.68 -13.54 7.94
CA GLY A 149 3.67 -14.14 7.06
C GLY A 149 3.40 -13.98 5.57
N LYS A 150 2.39 -13.18 5.20
CA LYS A 150 2.12 -12.83 3.79
C LYS A 150 3.09 -11.76 3.30
N THR A 151 3.30 -11.71 1.98
CA THR A 151 4.14 -10.69 1.36
C THR A 151 3.40 -9.35 1.30
N LEU A 152 4.05 -8.30 1.81
CA LEU A 152 3.54 -6.93 1.76
C LEU A 152 4.26 -6.11 0.72
N ILE A 153 3.54 -5.49 -0.20
CA ILE A 153 4.04 -4.51 -1.15
C ILE A 153 3.24 -3.20 -1.09
N LEU A 154 3.80 -2.14 -1.63
CA LEU A 154 3.09 -0.87 -1.78
C LEU A 154 2.19 -0.92 -3.02
N HIS A 155 0.94 -0.55 -2.87
CA HIS A 155 0.03 -0.23 -3.98
C HIS A 155 0.12 1.27 -4.21
N GLN A 156 0.99 1.70 -5.15
CA GLN A 156 1.30 3.12 -5.34
C GLN A 156 0.26 3.78 -6.23
N PRO A 157 -0.50 4.78 -5.70
CA PRO A 157 -1.45 5.52 -6.52
C PRO A 157 -0.75 6.32 -7.63
N MET A 158 -1.27 6.23 -8.83
CA MET A 158 -0.76 6.92 -10.02
C MET A 158 -1.93 7.39 -10.90
N GLN A 159 -1.79 8.52 -11.57
CA GLN A 159 -2.85 9.04 -12.43
C GLN A 159 -3.12 8.14 -13.63
N ALA A 160 -4.39 7.83 -13.86
CA ALA A 160 -4.88 7.15 -15.06
C ALA A 160 -5.01 8.11 -16.26
N ILE A 161 -5.13 7.56 -17.48
CA ILE A 161 -5.42 8.35 -18.70
C ILE A 161 -6.75 9.10 -18.54
N SER A 162 -7.73 8.46 -17.93
CA SER A 162 -8.99 9.13 -17.58
C SER A 162 -8.77 10.09 -16.43
N LEU A 163 -8.78 11.39 -16.69
CA LEU A 163 -8.63 12.42 -15.67
C LEU A 163 -9.82 12.52 -14.71
N SER A 164 -10.93 11.84 -15.02
CA SER A 164 -12.07 11.70 -14.08
C SER A 164 -11.86 10.63 -13.02
N THR A 165 -10.87 9.78 -13.20
CA THR A 165 -10.47 8.78 -12.20
C THR A 165 -9.60 9.46 -11.15
N ASP A 166 -10.03 9.39 -9.90
CA ASP A 166 -9.25 9.86 -8.76
C ASP A 166 -8.38 8.72 -8.23
N PRO A 167 -7.06 8.78 -8.40
CA PRO A 167 -6.17 7.73 -7.89
C PRO A 167 -6.03 7.73 -6.36
N GLY A 168 -6.69 8.67 -5.69
CA GLY A 168 -6.60 8.79 -4.24
C GLY A 168 -5.39 9.58 -3.73
N PRO A 169 -5.19 9.58 -2.41
CA PRO A 169 -4.14 10.37 -1.77
C PRO A 169 -2.74 9.84 -2.10
N SER A 170 -1.76 10.73 -2.08
CA SER A 170 -0.35 10.41 -2.32
C SER A 170 -0.08 9.77 -3.69
N ALA A 171 -0.82 10.21 -4.72
CA ALA A 171 -0.64 9.73 -6.09
C ALA A 171 0.51 10.43 -6.81
N ILE A 172 1.19 9.68 -7.68
CA ILE A 172 2.09 10.27 -8.68
C ILE A 172 1.23 10.87 -9.78
N MET A 173 1.39 12.18 -9.99
CA MET A 173 0.58 12.96 -10.92
C MET A 173 1.43 13.42 -12.13
N PRO A 174 0.80 13.66 -13.28
CA PRO A 174 1.50 14.23 -14.44
C PRO A 174 2.20 15.55 -14.11
N GLY A 175 3.41 15.74 -14.63
CA GLY A 175 4.18 16.97 -14.45
C GLY A 175 4.91 17.09 -13.10
N MET A 176 4.86 16.09 -12.25
CA MET A 176 5.70 16.07 -11.06
C MET A 176 7.18 16.01 -11.43
N SER A 177 8.02 16.78 -10.72
CA SER A 177 9.47 16.68 -10.87
C SER A 177 10.01 15.37 -10.31
N ALA A 178 11.23 14.99 -10.71
CA ALA A 178 11.91 13.81 -10.18
C ALA A 178 12.02 13.83 -8.64
N GLU A 179 12.30 15.01 -8.06
CA GLU A 179 12.39 15.19 -6.61
C GLU A 179 11.03 15.01 -5.92
N GLN A 180 9.96 15.51 -6.53
CA GLN A 180 8.59 15.34 -6.01
C GLN A 180 8.18 13.87 -6.01
N ILE A 181 8.41 13.15 -7.11
CA ILE A 181 8.13 11.72 -7.23
C ILE A 181 8.96 10.95 -6.20
N ARG A 182 10.26 11.23 -6.10
CA ARG A 182 11.17 10.56 -5.17
C ARG A 182 10.75 10.78 -3.71
N SER A 183 10.44 12.00 -3.34
CA SER A 183 9.99 12.35 -1.99
C SER A 183 8.69 11.63 -1.63
N LEU A 184 7.71 11.68 -2.53
CA LEU A 184 6.39 11.08 -2.35
C LEU A 184 6.48 9.57 -2.24
N LEU A 185 7.14 8.90 -3.19
CA LEU A 185 7.26 7.44 -3.19
C LEU A 185 8.06 6.94 -1.97
N THR A 186 9.15 7.64 -1.61
CA THR A 186 9.93 7.31 -0.41
C THR A 186 9.05 7.41 0.84
N LYS A 187 8.29 8.49 1.01
CA LYS A 187 7.35 8.68 2.11
C LYS A 187 6.33 7.53 2.19
N ASN A 188 5.74 7.14 1.05
CA ASN A 188 4.75 6.08 1.00
C ASN A 188 5.34 4.73 1.42
N LEU A 189 6.49 4.37 0.86
CA LEU A 189 7.22 3.14 1.21
C LEU A 189 7.57 3.08 2.70
N ASP A 190 8.12 4.17 3.23
CA ASP A 190 8.59 4.21 4.62
C ASP A 190 7.44 4.24 5.63
N SER A 191 6.32 4.90 5.30
CA SER A 191 5.13 4.99 6.15
C SER A 191 4.50 3.63 6.47
N LEU A 192 4.61 2.67 5.55
CA LEU A 192 4.12 1.29 5.68
C LEU A 192 5.25 0.29 5.98
N GLY A 193 6.51 0.75 5.97
CA GLY A 193 7.68 -0.09 6.17
C GLY A 193 7.83 -1.13 5.08
N ILE A 194 7.56 -0.76 3.82
CA ILE A 194 7.69 -1.63 2.65
C ILE A 194 9.18 -1.85 2.32
N LYS A 195 9.55 -3.11 2.08
CA LYS A 195 10.94 -3.52 1.83
C LYS A 195 11.14 -4.33 0.55
N ILE A 196 10.07 -4.88 -0.03
CA ILE A 196 10.17 -5.93 -1.06
C ILE A 196 9.85 -5.39 -2.44
N GLY A 197 8.78 -4.61 -2.59
CA GLY A 197 8.34 -4.16 -3.91
C GLY A 197 7.11 -3.29 -3.87
N LEU A 198 6.67 -2.92 -5.04
CA LEU A 198 5.44 -2.16 -5.27
C LEU A 198 4.81 -2.52 -6.61
N ASN A 199 3.53 -2.18 -6.73
CA ASN A 199 2.81 -2.12 -8.00
C ASN A 199 2.03 -0.80 -8.11
N ASN A 200 1.47 -0.50 -9.27
CA ASN A 200 0.65 0.69 -9.48
C ASN A 200 -0.82 0.44 -9.11
N HIS A 201 -1.43 1.41 -8.44
CA HIS A 201 -2.88 1.57 -8.39
C HIS A 201 -3.28 2.54 -9.49
N GLU A 202 -4.22 2.12 -10.36
CA GLU A 202 -4.52 2.85 -11.59
C GLU A 202 -3.26 3.03 -12.46
N GLY A 203 -2.94 4.24 -12.86
CA GLY A 203 -1.60 4.57 -13.35
C GLY A 203 -1.41 4.50 -14.86
N SER A 204 -2.43 4.22 -15.67
CA SER A 204 -2.27 4.06 -17.12
C SER A 204 -1.68 5.29 -17.85
N LEU A 205 -1.72 6.48 -17.24
CA LEU A 205 -1.04 7.67 -17.75
C LEU A 205 0.42 7.75 -17.28
N ILE A 206 0.69 7.36 -16.05
CA ILE A 206 2.03 7.48 -15.45
C ILE A 206 2.93 6.34 -15.88
N THR A 207 2.41 5.12 -16.02
CA THR A 207 3.23 3.96 -16.42
C THR A 207 3.77 4.08 -17.85
N VAL A 208 3.18 4.93 -18.71
CA VAL A 208 3.72 5.26 -20.03
C VAL A 208 4.61 6.51 -20.03
N ASP A 209 4.69 7.26 -18.92
CA ASP A 209 5.60 8.40 -18.78
C ASP A 209 7.00 7.92 -18.41
N SER A 210 7.89 7.91 -19.39
CA SER A 210 9.27 7.43 -19.23
C SER A 210 10.06 8.21 -18.17
N ASN A 211 9.78 9.50 -17.97
CA ASN A 211 10.47 10.31 -16.97
C ASN A 211 10.01 9.95 -15.55
N ALA A 212 8.70 9.82 -15.34
CA ALA A 212 8.15 9.42 -14.06
C ALA A 212 8.59 7.98 -13.70
N MET A 213 8.44 7.04 -14.63
CA MET A 213 8.81 5.64 -14.39
C MET A 213 10.32 5.45 -14.20
N LYS A 214 11.16 6.24 -14.84
CA LYS A 214 12.60 6.23 -14.58
C LYS A 214 12.90 6.48 -13.11
N VAL A 215 12.27 7.47 -12.48
CA VAL A 215 12.45 7.77 -11.06
C VAL A 215 11.95 6.63 -10.17
N VAL A 216 10.78 6.06 -10.50
CA VAL A 216 10.23 4.90 -9.78
C VAL A 216 11.20 3.72 -9.83
N MET A 217 11.72 3.39 -11.02
CA MET A 217 12.65 2.28 -11.20
C MET A 217 14.03 2.52 -10.58
N GLU A 218 14.50 3.77 -10.54
CA GLU A 218 15.71 4.13 -9.80
C GLU A 218 15.56 3.84 -8.30
N ILE A 219 14.43 4.24 -7.70
CA ILE A 219 14.15 3.95 -6.28
C ILE A 219 14.05 2.44 -6.03
N CYS A 220 13.39 1.70 -6.93
CA CYS A 220 13.34 0.24 -6.83
C CYS A 220 14.75 -0.36 -6.84
N LYS A 221 15.60 0.06 -7.76
CA LYS A 221 16.98 -0.40 -7.86
C LYS A 221 17.80 -0.05 -6.62
N GLU A 222 17.72 1.19 -6.14
CA GLU A 222 18.43 1.67 -4.95
C GLU A 222 18.07 0.89 -3.68
N ARG A 223 16.80 0.47 -3.57
CA ARG A 223 16.26 -0.24 -2.42
C ARG A 223 16.22 -1.76 -2.59
N GLY A 224 16.66 -2.31 -3.73
CA GLY A 224 16.58 -3.73 -4.02
C GLY A 224 15.15 -4.27 -4.11
N MET A 225 14.23 -3.45 -4.61
CA MET A 225 12.80 -3.75 -4.74
C MET A 225 12.44 -4.16 -6.16
N PHE A 226 11.35 -4.92 -6.29
CA PHE A 226 10.74 -5.17 -7.61
C PHE A 226 9.55 -4.23 -7.86
N PHE A 227 9.21 -4.08 -9.13
CA PHE A 227 7.99 -3.43 -9.60
C PHE A 227 7.16 -4.43 -10.41
N VAL A 228 5.85 -4.43 -10.19
CA VAL A 228 4.87 -5.21 -10.96
C VAL A 228 3.85 -4.23 -11.54
N ASP A 229 3.68 -4.28 -12.89
CA ASP A 229 2.66 -3.50 -13.62
C ASP A 229 1.48 -4.41 -13.96
#